data_a6f9b59f76ccaa62539cfeadd87e73a8
#
_entry.id   a6f9b59f76ccaa62539cfeadd87e73a8
#
_cell.length_a   1.000
_cell.length_b   1.000
_cell.length_c   1.000
_cell.angle_alpha   90.00
_cell.angle_beta   90.00
_cell.angle_gamma   90.00
#
_symmetry.space_group_name_H-M   'P 1'
#
loop_
_entity.id
_entity.type
_entity.pdbx_description
1 polymer ?
#
loop_
_entity_poly.entity_id
_entity_poly.type
_entity_poly.pdbx_seq_one_letter_code
_entity_poly.pdbx_strand_id
1 'polypeptide(L)'
;MAGGFELALFCDLIWAAEGTMLGLPESRLGIVPLAGGVERVAARAGLGRARVVGMGGDFHAAEEFAAWGVIDRVVARAELRNAATEFAQRLAAGPTHAFSVVKDLVRAYTTAGVMGADSLLTDAAVGLFDTEDARRGIESFLTSGPGHATFAGR
;
A
#
# COMPACT_ATOMS: atom_id res chain seq x y z
N MET A 1 3.69 12.74 -11.89
CA MET A 1 2.75 12.71 -13.02
C MET A 1 3.20 11.66 -14.01
N ALA A 2 2.30 11.16 -14.86
CA ALA A 2 2.59 10.16 -15.89
C ALA A 2 3.35 8.94 -15.31
N GLY A 3 4.37 8.43 -15.98
CA GLY A 3 5.17 7.29 -15.53
C GLY A 3 5.73 7.39 -14.11
N GLY A 4 6.03 8.60 -13.61
CA GLY A 4 6.43 8.78 -12.21
C GLY A 4 5.30 8.54 -11.22
N PHE A 5 4.06 8.84 -11.58
CA PHE A 5 2.90 8.48 -10.77
C PHE A 5 2.58 7.00 -10.90
N GLU A 6 2.73 6.43 -12.11
CA GLU A 6 2.60 4.98 -12.30
C GLU A 6 3.59 4.21 -11.43
N LEU A 7 4.86 4.65 -11.33
CA LEU A 7 5.84 4.04 -10.44
C LEU A 7 5.41 4.09 -8.97
N ALA A 8 4.88 5.23 -8.51
CA ALA A 8 4.36 5.32 -7.15
C ALA A 8 3.20 4.35 -6.90
N LEU A 9 2.31 4.15 -7.89
CA LEU A 9 1.19 3.22 -7.80
C LEU A 9 1.61 1.74 -7.68
N PHE A 10 2.85 1.38 -8.00
CA PHE A 10 3.42 0.05 -7.75
C PHE A 10 3.80 -0.17 -6.27
N CYS A 11 3.99 0.90 -5.51
CA CYS A 11 4.34 0.77 -4.10
C CYS A 11 3.14 0.30 -3.28
N ASP A 12 3.41 -0.39 -2.18
CA ASP A 12 2.36 -0.85 -1.26
C ASP A 12 1.65 0.34 -0.61
N LEU A 13 2.42 1.37 -0.22
CA LEU A 13 1.94 2.58 0.43
C LEU A 13 2.50 3.82 -0.28
N ILE A 14 1.68 4.85 -0.41
CA ILE A 14 2.04 6.09 -1.10
C ILE A 14 1.80 7.28 -0.17
N TRP A 15 2.85 8.01 0.13
CA TRP A 15 2.77 9.25 0.88
C TRP A 15 3.11 10.43 -0.03
N ALA A 16 2.42 11.54 0.15
CA ALA A 16 2.61 12.73 -0.66
C ALA A 16 2.74 13.99 0.23
N ALA A 17 3.41 14.99 -0.31
CA ALA A 17 3.39 16.33 0.28
C ALA A 17 2.08 17.04 -0.07
N GLU A 18 1.59 17.86 0.85
CA GLU A 18 0.47 18.79 0.62
C GLU A 18 0.64 19.58 -0.68
N GLY A 19 -0.44 19.75 -1.43
CA GLY A 19 -0.48 20.48 -2.69
C GLY A 19 0.27 19.80 -3.85
N THR A 20 0.73 18.55 -3.69
CA THR A 20 1.32 17.81 -4.82
C THR A 20 0.24 17.48 -5.84
N MET A 21 0.50 17.84 -7.12
CA MET A 21 -0.39 17.52 -8.24
C MET A 21 0.03 16.23 -8.90
N LEU A 22 -0.90 15.31 -9.06
CA LEU A 22 -0.72 13.97 -9.61
C LEU A 22 -1.72 13.75 -10.75
N GLY A 23 -1.40 12.88 -11.71
CA GLY A 23 -2.29 12.57 -12.81
C GLY A 23 -1.66 11.66 -13.86
N LEU A 24 -2.53 11.15 -14.74
CA LEU A 24 -2.19 10.30 -15.87
C LEU A 24 -2.62 11.03 -17.17
N PRO A 25 -1.80 11.96 -17.68
CA PRO A 25 -2.19 12.87 -18.79
C PRO A 25 -2.04 12.24 -20.19
N GLU A 26 -1.73 10.95 -20.30
CA GLU A 26 -1.40 10.26 -21.54
C GLU A 26 -2.52 10.34 -22.57
N SER A 27 -3.80 10.39 -22.14
CA SER A 27 -4.96 10.55 -23.03
C SER A 27 -4.90 11.84 -23.85
N ARG A 28 -4.26 12.90 -23.33
CA ARG A 28 -4.05 14.16 -24.05
C ARG A 28 -3.08 14.04 -25.23
N LEU A 29 -2.33 12.94 -25.28
CA LEU A 29 -1.43 12.59 -26.38
C LEU A 29 -2.02 11.51 -27.30
N GLY A 30 -3.28 11.09 -27.06
CA GLY A 30 -3.94 10.02 -27.81
C GLY A 30 -3.42 8.62 -27.47
N ILE A 31 -2.74 8.45 -26.32
CA ILE A 31 -2.26 7.16 -25.82
C ILE A 31 -2.80 6.89 -24.40
N VAL A 32 -2.49 5.75 -23.85
CA VAL A 32 -2.85 5.35 -22.47
C VAL A 32 -1.59 5.28 -21.59
N PRO A 33 -1.72 5.35 -20.27
CA PRO A 33 -0.65 5.01 -19.34
C PRO A 33 -0.17 3.58 -19.60
N LEU A 34 1.14 3.41 -19.89
CA LEU A 34 1.69 2.12 -20.35
C LEU A 34 2.30 1.26 -19.26
N ALA A 35 2.46 1.81 -18.06
CA ALA A 35 3.00 1.07 -16.90
C ALA A 35 1.91 0.68 -15.88
N GLY A 36 0.64 0.58 -16.30
CA GLY A 36 -0.42 0.05 -15.45
C GLY A 36 -1.00 1.03 -14.44
N GLY A 37 -0.98 2.32 -14.74
CA GLY A 37 -1.52 3.36 -13.88
C GLY A 37 -3.02 3.30 -13.72
N VAL A 38 -3.76 3.07 -14.81
CA VAL A 38 -5.24 3.08 -14.80
C VAL A 38 -5.78 1.95 -13.92
N GLU A 39 -5.30 0.73 -14.11
CA GLU A 39 -5.76 -0.44 -13.36
C GLU A 39 -5.39 -0.36 -11.87
N ARG A 40 -4.27 0.29 -11.51
CA ARG A 40 -3.89 0.50 -10.11
C ARG A 40 -4.72 1.58 -9.44
N VAL A 41 -5.08 2.64 -10.17
CA VAL A 41 -6.08 3.60 -9.68
C VAL A 41 -7.44 2.91 -9.53
N ALA A 42 -7.83 2.03 -10.47
CA ALA A 42 -9.08 1.27 -10.36
C ALA A 42 -9.11 0.36 -9.13
N ALA A 43 -7.99 -0.32 -8.83
CA ALA A 43 -7.88 -1.18 -7.66
C ALA A 43 -7.96 -0.40 -6.34
N ARG A 44 -7.45 0.84 -6.27
CA ARG A 44 -7.44 1.68 -5.07
C ARG A 44 -8.71 2.53 -4.91
N ALA A 45 -9.21 3.12 -5.99
CA ALA A 45 -10.26 4.14 -5.97
C ALA A 45 -11.55 3.72 -6.67
N GLY A 46 -11.57 2.55 -7.29
CA GLY A 46 -12.72 2.03 -8.03
C GLY A 46 -12.77 2.51 -9.48
N LEU A 47 -13.61 1.81 -10.26
CA LEU A 47 -13.66 1.92 -11.74
C LEU A 47 -14.03 3.31 -12.25
N GLY A 48 -14.93 4.01 -11.56
CA GLY A 48 -15.39 5.34 -11.97
C GLY A 48 -14.25 6.36 -11.94
N ARG A 49 -13.52 6.43 -10.82
CA ARG A 49 -12.40 7.36 -10.64
C ARG A 49 -11.24 7.06 -11.58
N ALA A 50 -10.95 5.77 -11.81
CA ALA A 50 -9.93 5.38 -12.78
C ALA A 50 -10.24 5.87 -14.20
N ARG A 51 -11.52 5.81 -14.62
CA ARG A 51 -11.95 6.37 -15.91
C ARG A 51 -11.81 7.89 -15.95
N VAL A 52 -12.22 8.59 -14.89
CA VAL A 52 -12.05 10.05 -14.80
C VAL A 52 -10.58 10.44 -14.95
N VAL A 53 -9.69 9.81 -14.18
CA VAL A 53 -8.24 10.11 -14.22
C VAL A 53 -7.63 9.74 -15.57
N GLY A 54 -7.89 8.52 -16.08
CA GLY A 54 -7.25 8.01 -17.31
C GLY A 54 -7.81 8.61 -18.59
N MET A 55 -9.12 8.88 -18.65
CA MET A 55 -9.76 9.47 -19.85
C MET A 55 -9.67 11.00 -19.83
N GLY A 56 -9.84 11.63 -18.67
CA GLY A 56 -9.74 13.09 -18.52
C GLY A 56 -8.33 13.60 -18.69
N GLY A 57 -7.35 12.86 -18.20
CA GLY A 57 -5.94 13.26 -18.22
C GLY A 57 -5.65 14.49 -17.36
N ASP A 58 -6.55 14.81 -16.42
CA ASP A 58 -6.40 15.95 -15.53
C ASP A 58 -5.47 15.64 -14.34
N PHE A 59 -4.95 16.72 -13.77
CA PHE A 59 -4.16 16.66 -12.54
C PHE A 59 -5.07 16.94 -11.35
N HIS A 60 -4.95 16.11 -10.34
CA HIS A 60 -5.66 16.23 -9.07
C HIS A 60 -4.68 16.42 -7.92
N ALA A 61 -5.09 17.12 -6.89
CA ALA A 61 -4.28 17.30 -5.70
C ALA A 61 -4.10 15.99 -4.93
N ALA A 62 -2.99 15.84 -4.21
CA ALA A 62 -2.72 14.66 -3.37
C ALA A 62 -3.83 14.43 -2.34
N GLU A 63 -4.43 15.51 -1.82
CA GLU A 63 -5.54 15.48 -0.89
C GLU A 63 -6.79 14.84 -1.51
N GLU A 64 -7.07 15.11 -2.78
CA GLU A 64 -8.19 14.49 -3.51
C GLU A 64 -7.92 13.00 -3.73
N PHE A 65 -6.71 12.64 -4.15
CA PHE A 65 -6.31 11.24 -4.26
C PHE A 65 -6.31 10.51 -2.91
N ALA A 66 -6.00 11.20 -1.81
CA ALA A 66 -6.12 10.64 -0.47
C ALA A 66 -7.58 10.39 -0.09
N ALA A 67 -8.48 11.32 -0.39
CA ALA A 67 -9.92 11.14 -0.18
C ALA A 67 -10.50 9.99 -1.04
N TRP A 68 -9.85 9.64 -2.15
CA TRP A 68 -10.22 8.50 -2.98
C TRP A 68 -9.56 7.17 -2.57
N GLY A 69 -8.63 7.19 -1.62
CA GLY A 69 -7.89 6.01 -1.18
C GLY A 69 -6.71 5.62 -2.08
N VAL A 70 -6.26 6.50 -2.96
CA VAL A 70 -5.07 6.27 -3.81
C VAL A 70 -3.79 6.64 -3.08
N ILE A 71 -3.80 7.75 -2.36
CA ILE A 71 -2.70 8.21 -1.49
C ILE A 71 -3.04 7.82 -0.06
N ASP A 72 -2.11 7.16 0.62
CA ASP A 72 -2.33 6.65 1.98
C ASP A 72 -2.16 7.74 3.04
N ARG A 73 -1.28 8.72 2.77
CA ARG A 73 -1.06 9.85 3.68
C ARG A 73 -0.57 11.10 2.95
N VAL A 74 -1.10 12.24 3.36
CA VAL A 74 -0.63 13.57 2.96
C VAL A 74 -0.07 14.27 4.18
N VAL A 75 1.10 14.90 4.04
CA VAL A 75 1.82 15.60 5.11
C VAL A 75 2.45 16.87 4.58
N ALA A 76 2.82 17.80 5.48
CA ALA A 76 3.55 18.99 5.11
C ALA A 76 4.83 18.63 4.33
N ARG A 77 5.16 19.40 3.29
CA ARG A 77 6.31 19.13 2.41
C ARG A 77 7.62 18.94 3.17
N ALA A 78 7.85 19.75 4.20
CA ALA A 78 9.08 19.69 5.00
C ALA A 78 9.17 18.38 5.84
N GLU A 79 8.04 17.76 6.14
CA GLU A 79 7.96 16.56 7.00
C GLU A 79 7.96 15.26 6.21
N LEU A 80 7.64 15.29 4.92
CA LEU A 80 7.38 14.07 4.12
C LEU A 80 8.49 13.05 4.26
N ARG A 81 9.75 13.45 4.07
CA ARG A 81 10.87 12.52 4.11
C ARG A 81 11.03 11.87 5.49
N ASN A 82 10.99 12.69 6.54
CA ASN A 82 11.20 12.19 7.91
C ASN A 82 10.05 11.27 8.33
N ALA A 83 8.80 11.71 8.14
CA ALA A 83 7.63 10.94 8.50
C ALA A 83 7.53 9.60 7.74
N ALA A 84 7.83 9.60 6.44
CA ALA A 84 7.86 8.37 5.64
C ALA A 84 9.00 7.44 6.06
N THR A 85 10.19 7.98 6.36
CA THR A 85 11.34 7.20 6.82
C THR A 85 11.07 6.57 8.19
N GLU A 86 10.54 7.33 9.14
CA GLU A 86 10.16 6.82 10.48
C GLU A 86 9.13 5.70 10.37
N PHE A 87 8.14 5.86 9.50
CA PHE A 87 7.13 4.82 9.28
C PHE A 87 7.76 3.56 8.67
N ALA A 88 8.62 3.70 7.66
CA ALA A 88 9.33 2.58 7.05
C ALA A 88 10.25 1.85 8.05
N GLN A 89 10.95 2.59 8.91
CA GLN A 89 11.78 2.02 9.98
C GLN A 89 10.96 1.22 10.99
N ARG A 90 9.78 1.71 11.38
CA ARG A 90 8.86 0.95 12.24
C ARG A 90 8.43 -0.36 11.60
N LEU A 91 8.10 -0.34 10.32
CA LEU A 91 7.75 -1.58 9.58
C LEU A 91 8.96 -2.52 9.49
N ALA A 92 10.15 -1.99 9.20
CA ALA A 92 11.37 -2.78 9.10
C ALA A 92 11.76 -3.45 10.44
N ALA A 93 11.41 -2.83 11.57
CA ALA A 93 11.61 -3.40 12.91
C ALA A 93 10.46 -4.33 13.36
N GLY A 94 9.45 -4.51 12.54
CA GLY A 94 8.30 -5.36 12.82
C GLY A 94 8.48 -6.80 12.35
N PRO A 95 7.43 -7.65 12.52
CA PRO A 95 7.44 -9.05 12.09
C PRO A 95 7.31 -9.14 10.55
N THR A 96 8.42 -9.00 9.84
CA THR A 96 8.43 -8.86 8.36
C THR A 96 7.86 -10.08 7.64
N HIS A 97 7.95 -11.29 8.20
CA HIS A 97 7.25 -12.47 7.68
C HIS A 97 5.74 -12.31 7.71
N ALA A 98 5.16 -11.81 8.79
CA ALA A 98 3.73 -11.53 8.87
C ALA A 98 3.31 -10.44 7.87
N PHE A 99 4.14 -9.40 7.68
CA PHE A 99 3.88 -8.37 6.67
C PHE A 99 3.93 -8.91 5.24
N SER A 100 4.81 -9.88 4.95
CA SER A 100 4.82 -10.58 3.66
C SER A 100 3.49 -11.29 3.41
N VAL A 101 2.98 -12.02 4.39
CA VAL A 101 1.68 -12.70 4.30
C VAL A 101 0.54 -11.70 4.09
N VAL A 102 0.54 -10.57 4.80
CA VAL A 102 -0.47 -9.51 4.57
C VAL A 102 -0.44 -9.03 3.11
N LYS A 103 0.75 -8.81 2.53
CA LYS A 103 0.87 -8.40 1.12
C LYS A 103 0.35 -9.47 0.16
N ASP A 104 0.63 -10.73 0.43
CA ASP A 104 0.16 -11.85 -0.40
C ASP A 104 -1.36 -12.01 -0.33
N LEU A 105 -1.96 -11.85 0.85
CA LEU A 105 -3.42 -11.85 1.02
C LEU A 105 -4.09 -10.70 0.26
N VAL A 106 -3.54 -9.48 0.37
CA VAL A 106 -4.04 -8.32 -0.39
C VAL A 106 -3.93 -8.57 -1.90
N ARG A 107 -2.82 -9.15 -2.37
CA ARG A 107 -2.64 -9.52 -3.78
C ARG A 107 -3.67 -10.58 -4.22
N ALA A 108 -3.86 -11.63 -3.42
CA ALA A 108 -4.85 -12.66 -3.71
C ALA A 108 -6.27 -12.09 -3.76
N TYR A 109 -6.60 -11.17 -2.84
CA TYR A 109 -7.87 -10.45 -2.87
C TYR A 109 -8.06 -9.64 -4.17
N THR A 110 -7.04 -8.94 -4.65
CA THR A 110 -7.15 -8.15 -5.90
C THR A 110 -7.30 -9.01 -7.14
N THR A 111 -6.83 -10.25 -7.12
CA THR A 111 -6.89 -11.17 -8.29
C THR A 111 -8.09 -12.10 -8.27
N ALA A 112 -8.53 -12.55 -7.09
CA ALA A 112 -9.54 -13.58 -6.94
C ALA A 112 -10.59 -13.29 -5.83
N GLY A 113 -10.65 -12.04 -5.35
CA GLY A 113 -11.59 -11.61 -4.32
C GLY A 113 -11.34 -12.27 -2.96
N VAL A 114 -12.33 -12.15 -2.06
CA VAL A 114 -12.27 -12.71 -0.70
C VAL A 114 -11.99 -14.21 -0.72
N MET A 115 -12.65 -14.96 -1.59
CA MET A 115 -12.47 -16.40 -1.71
C MET A 115 -11.02 -16.79 -2.04
N GLY A 116 -10.35 -16.03 -2.91
CA GLY A 116 -8.95 -16.25 -3.25
C GLY A 116 -8.02 -15.96 -2.07
N ALA A 117 -8.28 -14.89 -1.32
CA ALA A 117 -7.51 -14.59 -0.12
C ALA A 117 -7.73 -15.65 0.98
N ASP A 118 -8.99 -16.08 1.22
CA ASP A 118 -9.31 -17.10 2.22
C ASP A 118 -8.66 -18.45 1.93
N SER A 119 -8.58 -18.83 0.65
CA SER A 119 -7.90 -20.09 0.26
C SER A 119 -6.40 -20.08 0.57
N LEU A 120 -5.76 -18.93 0.57
CA LEU A 120 -4.35 -18.76 0.93
C LEU A 120 -4.14 -18.63 2.45
N LEU A 121 -5.12 -18.10 3.16
CA LEU A 121 -4.98 -17.70 4.56
C LEU A 121 -4.55 -18.84 5.47
N THR A 122 -5.15 -20.02 5.32
CA THR A 122 -4.90 -21.17 6.22
C THR A 122 -3.44 -21.61 6.15
N ASP A 123 -2.91 -21.83 4.96
CA ASP A 123 -1.53 -22.29 4.78
C ASP A 123 -0.52 -21.22 5.19
N ALA A 124 -0.79 -19.95 4.85
CA ALA A 124 0.05 -18.84 5.22
C ALA A 124 0.07 -18.61 6.74
N ALA A 125 -1.08 -18.74 7.41
CA ALA A 125 -1.19 -18.58 8.86
C ALA A 125 -0.45 -19.70 9.61
N VAL A 126 -0.57 -20.94 9.17
CA VAL A 126 0.14 -22.09 9.81
C VAL A 126 1.65 -21.83 9.79
N GLY A 127 2.22 -21.42 8.65
CA GLY A 127 3.65 -21.10 8.56
C GLY A 127 4.12 -19.97 9.47
N LEU A 128 3.24 -19.01 9.78
CA LEU A 128 3.60 -17.92 10.69
C LEU A 128 3.75 -18.37 12.15
N PHE A 129 2.96 -19.35 12.61
CA PHE A 129 3.07 -19.85 14.00
C PHE A 129 4.40 -20.57 14.27
N ASP A 130 5.10 -21.03 13.23
CA ASP A 130 6.41 -21.67 13.36
C ASP A 130 7.56 -20.66 13.45
N THR A 131 7.30 -19.35 13.22
CA THR A 131 8.32 -18.31 13.27
C THR A 131 8.72 -17.96 14.70
N GLU A 132 9.97 -17.53 14.86
CA GLU A 132 10.48 -17.00 16.14
C GLU A 132 9.70 -15.73 16.55
N ASP A 133 9.37 -14.88 15.58
CA ASP A 133 8.63 -13.64 15.83
C ASP A 133 7.22 -13.90 16.36
N ALA A 134 6.51 -14.90 15.86
CA ALA A 134 5.18 -15.26 16.37
C ALA A 134 5.26 -15.74 17.83
N ARG A 135 6.22 -16.60 18.15
CA ARG A 135 6.43 -17.07 19.53
C ARG A 135 6.74 -15.92 20.50
N ARG A 136 7.68 -15.05 20.12
CA ARG A 136 8.03 -13.85 20.91
C ARG A 136 6.85 -12.90 21.08
N GLY A 137 6.09 -12.66 20.00
CA GLY A 137 4.91 -11.81 20.01
C GLY A 137 3.84 -12.30 20.98
N ILE A 138 3.53 -13.61 20.93
CA ILE A 138 2.56 -14.25 21.82
C ILE A 138 3.03 -14.21 23.28
N GLU A 139 4.28 -14.57 23.55
CA GLU A 139 4.84 -14.54 24.91
C GLU A 139 4.82 -13.12 25.49
N SER A 140 5.26 -12.14 24.72
CA SER A 140 5.23 -10.73 25.12
C SER A 140 3.81 -10.24 25.40
N PHE A 141 2.85 -10.62 24.55
CA PHE A 141 1.44 -10.26 24.75
C PHE A 141 0.89 -10.83 26.06
N LEU A 142 1.17 -12.09 26.37
CA LEU A 142 0.68 -12.76 27.59
C LEU A 142 1.31 -12.18 28.89
N THR A 143 2.54 -11.69 28.80
CA THR A 143 3.27 -11.18 29.97
C THR A 143 3.13 -9.68 30.19
N SER A 144 3.05 -8.90 29.10
CA SER A 144 3.18 -7.43 29.14
C SER A 144 2.08 -6.69 28.38
N GLY A 145 1.18 -7.41 27.69
CA GLY A 145 0.16 -6.82 26.83
C GLY A 145 0.69 -6.45 25.43
N PRO A 146 -0.15 -5.80 24.58
CA PRO A 146 0.20 -5.50 23.20
C PRO A 146 1.27 -4.42 23.08
N GLY A 147 2.09 -4.49 22.02
CA GLY A 147 3.04 -3.44 21.65
C GLY A 147 4.40 -3.50 22.33
N HIS A 148 4.69 -4.53 23.12
CA HIS A 148 5.96 -4.69 23.86
C HIS A 148 6.92 -5.69 23.20
N ALA A 149 6.49 -6.43 22.20
CA ALA A 149 7.34 -7.40 21.50
C ALA A 149 8.39 -6.70 20.63
N THR A 150 9.56 -7.34 20.54
CA THR A 150 10.60 -7.01 19.55
C THR A 150 10.73 -8.14 18.56
N PHE A 151 10.92 -7.82 17.28
CA PHE A 151 10.92 -8.77 16.20
C PHE A 151 12.27 -8.80 15.49
N ALA A 152 12.61 -9.92 14.87
CA ALA A 152 13.87 -10.14 14.16
C ALA A 152 13.66 -10.48 12.67
N GLY A 153 12.42 -10.56 12.21
CA GLY A 153 12.08 -10.90 10.82
C GLY A 153 12.30 -12.37 10.49
N ARG A 154 12.13 -13.28 11.44
CA ARG A 154 12.38 -14.72 11.26
C ARG A 154 11.54 -15.61 12.17
#